data_05902d91322bc01870a347215bccbf10
#
_entry.id   05902d91322bc01870a347215bccbf10
#
_cell.length_a   1.000
_cell.length_b   1.000
_cell.length_c   1.000
_cell.angle_alpha   90.00
_cell.angle_beta   90.00
_cell.angle_gamma   90.00
#
_symmetry.space_group_name_H-M   'P 1'
#
loop_
_entity.id
_entity.type
_entity.pdbx_description
1 polymer ?
#
loop_
_entity_poly.entity_id
_entity_poly.type
_entity_poly.pdbx_seq_one_letter_code
_entity_poly.pdbx_strand_id
1 'polypeptide(L)'
;MKKIKLTAVFVSLFFAGQAQMKTFIDQPYIEVAGNADTMVTPDEIYIKIEISEADTKNRTSVEELERKMFDALKGMGIDVEKNLTTSDISSNFKNYFLKGKEVLKSKEYMLKVSDAVTASKVFMKLEDLGISNSSIDHVDYSRMEEMKNLMRSRAMENAKARALALT
;
A
#
# COMPACT_ATOMS: atom_id res chain seq x y z
N MET A 1 28.62 37.30 -53.48
CA MET A 1 28.54 35.98 -52.81
C MET A 1 28.00 36.06 -51.35
N LYS A 2 28.34 37.05 -50.52
CA LYS A 2 27.81 37.19 -49.15
C LYS A 2 26.26 37.45 -49.10
N LYS A 3 25.74 38.24 -50.03
CA LYS A 3 24.30 38.58 -50.09
C LYS A 3 23.44 37.37 -50.46
N ILE A 4 23.91 36.49 -51.34
CA ILE A 4 23.21 35.24 -51.72
C ILE A 4 23.12 34.26 -50.59
N LYS A 5 24.20 34.15 -49.76
CA LYS A 5 24.21 33.30 -48.59
C LYS A 5 23.21 33.77 -47.50
N LEU A 6 23.07 35.10 -47.33
CA LEU A 6 22.14 35.70 -46.39
C LEU A 6 20.69 35.46 -46.79
N THR A 7 20.37 35.55 -48.10
CA THR A 7 19.03 35.30 -48.62
C THR A 7 18.65 33.82 -48.50
N ALA A 8 19.59 32.90 -48.73
CA ALA A 8 19.34 31.46 -48.56
C ALA A 8 19.04 31.08 -47.11
N VAL A 9 19.72 31.68 -46.13
CA VAL A 9 19.42 31.46 -44.70
C VAL A 9 18.04 32.00 -44.29
N PHE A 10 17.65 33.16 -44.87
CA PHE A 10 16.33 33.74 -44.56
C PHE A 10 15.15 32.91 -45.17
N VAL A 11 15.33 32.32 -46.34
CA VAL A 11 14.38 31.43 -46.95
C VAL A 11 14.27 30.10 -46.20
N SER A 12 15.36 29.54 -45.70
CA SER A 12 15.32 28.30 -44.89
C SER A 12 14.62 28.47 -43.54
N LEU A 13 14.71 29.65 -42.91
CA LEU A 13 13.98 29.99 -41.69
C LEU A 13 12.44 30.10 -41.92
N PHE A 14 12.03 30.51 -43.12
CA PHE A 14 10.60 30.57 -43.45
C PHE A 14 9.97 29.20 -43.60
N PHE A 15 10.70 28.20 -44.10
CA PHE A 15 10.21 26.82 -44.19
C PHE A 15 10.17 26.07 -42.87
N ALA A 16 10.99 26.43 -41.89
CA ALA A 16 11.00 25.83 -40.57
C ALA A 16 9.72 26.21 -39.74
N GLY A 17 9.06 27.33 -40.06
CA GLY A 17 7.87 27.80 -39.34
C GLY A 17 6.57 27.03 -39.66
N GLN A 18 6.55 26.16 -40.69
CA GLN A 18 5.34 25.43 -41.12
C GLN A 18 5.20 24.05 -40.46
N ALA A 19 6.13 23.64 -39.61
CA ALA A 19 6.03 22.41 -38.84
C ALA A 19 5.16 22.59 -37.58
N GLN A 20 3.98 23.27 -37.74
CA GLN A 20 2.96 23.23 -36.73
C GLN A 20 2.38 21.82 -36.71
N MET A 21 2.52 21.12 -35.61
CA MET A 21 1.91 19.82 -35.38
C MET A 21 0.41 19.96 -35.64
N LYS A 22 -0.04 19.35 -36.71
CA LYS A 22 -1.47 19.21 -36.99
C LYS A 22 -2.10 18.50 -35.79
N THR A 23 -2.98 19.19 -35.11
CA THR A 23 -3.78 18.57 -34.07
C THR A 23 -4.54 17.39 -34.69
N PHE A 24 -4.41 16.20 -34.16
CA PHE A 24 -4.88 14.94 -34.76
C PHE A 24 -6.40 14.87 -34.92
N ILE A 25 -7.14 15.84 -34.39
CA ILE A 25 -8.61 15.89 -34.39
C ILE A 25 -9.04 17.18 -35.11
N ASP A 26 -9.30 17.10 -36.44
CA ASP A 26 -9.80 18.20 -37.25
C ASP A 26 -11.35 18.26 -37.27
N GLN A 27 -12.04 17.36 -36.55
CA GLN A 27 -13.50 17.32 -36.53
C GLN A 27 -14.02 17.78 -35.14
N PRO A 28 -15.20 18.41 -35.09
CA PRO A 28 -15.84 18.71 -33.82
C PRO A 28 -15.99 17.44 -32.95
N TYR A 29 -15.56 17.49 -31.71
CA TYR A 29 -15.66 16.38 -30.77
C TYR A 29 -16.24 16.86 -29.47
N ILE A 30 -16.84 15.93 -28.72
CA ILE A 30 -17.33 16.15 -27.39
C ILE A 30 -16.44 15.32 -26.44
N GLU A 31 -15.85 15.98 -25.46
CA GLU A 31 -15.11 15.32 -24.39
C GLU A 31 -16.01 15.14 -23.18
N VAL A 32 -16.15 13.91 -22.71
CA VAL A 32 -16.96 13.56 -21.55
C VAL A 32 -16.17 12.69 -20.59
N ALA A 33 -16.36 12.90 -19.30
CA ALA A 33 -15.81 12.05 -18.25
C ALA A 33 -16.90 11.12 -17.71
N GLY A 34 -16.56 9.83 -17.55
CA GLY A 34 -17.40 8.85 -16.85
C GLY A 34 -16.76 8.46 -15.52
N ASN A 35 -17.58 8.32 -14.50
CA ASN A 35 -17.17 7.90 -13.17
C ASN A 35 -17.97 6.66 -12.74
N ALA A 36 -17.32 5.76 -12.00
CA ALA A 36 -17.98 4.68 -11.31
C ALA A 36 -17.21 4.40 -10.01
N ASP A 37 -17.94 4.17 -8.95
CA ASP A 37 -17.42 3.81 -7.64
C ASP A 37 -18.25 2.69 -7.02
N THR A 38 -17.65 1.99 -6.07
CA THR A 38 -18.34 0.96 -5.28
C THR A 38 -17.63 0.81 -3.93
N MET A 39 -18.38 0.36 -2.94
CA MET A 39 -17.84 0.00 -1.64
C MET A 39 -17.61 -1.50 -1.59
N VAL A 40 -16.49 -1.92 -1.03
CA VAL A 40 -16.16 -3.32 -0.78
C VAL A 40 -15.83 -3.51 0.69
N THR A 41 -16.20 -4.65 1.25
CA THR A 41 -15.75 -5.05 2.58
C THR A 41 -14.37 -5.67 2.44
N PRO A 42 -13.35 -5.18 3.15
CA PRO A 42 -12.03 -5.80 3.17
C PRO A 42 -12.11 -7.26 3.62
N ASP A 43 -11.36 -8.12 2.96
CA ASP A 43 -11.19 -9.54 3.30
C ASP A 43 -9.72 -9.90 3.60
N GLU A 44 -8.86 -8.89 3.65
CA GLU A 44 -7.48 -8.99 4.10
C GLU A 44 -7.19 -7.83 5.08
N ILE A 45 -6.83 -8.18 6.31
CA ILE A 45 -6.47 -7.24 7.37
C ILE A 45 -5.06 -7.57 7.80
N TYR A 46 -4.16 -6.59 7.73
CA TYR A 46 -2.76 -6.73 8.09
C TYR A 46 -2.52 -6.10 9.45
N ILE A 47 -2.08 -6.93 10.38
CA ILE A 47 -1.78 -6.54 11.77
C ILE A 47 -0.28 -6.51 11.93
N LYS A 48 0.26 -5.35 12.26
CA LYS A 48 1.62 -5.17 12.68
C LYS A 48 1.74 -5.52 14.14
N ILE A 49 2.70 -6.38 14.51
CA ILE A 49 2.96 -6.83 15.86
C ILE A 49 4.43 -6.60 16.16
N GLU A 50 4.74 -5.83 17.18
CA GLU A 50 6.11 -5.64 17.66
C GLU A 50 6.28 -6.33 19.00
N ILE A 51 7.24 -7.23 19.10
CA ILE A 51 7.63 -7.90 20.35
C ILE A 51 8.94 -7.29 20.81
N SER A 52 8.95 -6.74 22.03
CA SER A 52 10.13 -6.11 22.61
C SER A 52 10.37 -6.59 24.05
N GLU A 53 11.62 -6.84 24.41
CA GLU A 53 12.02 -7.12 25.79
C GLU A 53 11.73 -5.94 26.73
N ALA A 54 11.66 -4.72 26.18
CA ALA A 54 11.32 -3.53 26.94
C ALA A 54 9.90 -3.60 27.54
N ASP A 55 8.96 -4.22 26.84
CA ASP A 55 7.55 -4.29 27.27
C ASP A 55 7.37 -5.18 28.50
N THR A 56 8.21 -6.21 28.63
CA THR A 56 8.19 -7.13 29.75
C THR A 56 9.18 -6.75 30.89
N LYS A 57 9.80 -5.56 30.81
CA LYS A 57 10.87 -5.14 31.75
C LYS A 57 11.98 -6.17 31.86
N ASN A 58 12.37 -6.78 30.74
CA ASN A 58 13.38 -7.83 30.62
C ASN A 58 13.09 -9.11 31.44
N ARG A 59 11.83 -9.38 31.74
CA ARG A 59 11.43 -10.61 32.44
C ARG A 59 11.21 -11.78 31.54
N THR A 60 10.87 -11.51 30.27
CA THR A 60 10.58 -12.52 29.24
C THR A 60 11.36 -12.15 27.99
N SER A 61 12.08 -13.10 27.40
CA SER A 61 12.84 -12.88 26.20
C SER A 61 11.90 -12.77 24.97
N VAL A 62 12.39 -12.09 23.93
CA VAL A 62 11.67 -11.99 22.64
C VAL A 62 11.34 -13.39 22.10
N GLU A 63 12.28 -14.33 22.20
CA GLU A 63 12.11 -15.70 21.69
C GLU A 63 11.02 -16.46 22.47
N GLU A 64 10.86 -16.22 23.75
CA GLU A 64 9.79 -16.83 24.56
C GLU A 64 8.42 -16.23 24.20
N LEU A 65 8.34 -14.91 24.05
CA LEU A 65 7.11 -14.23 23.63
C LEU A 65 6.70 -14.64 22.20
N GLU A 66 7.67 -14.74 21.30
CA GLU A 66 7.47 -15.24 19.94
C GLU A 66 6.84 -16.64 19.93
N ARG A 67 7.41 -17.56 20.70
CA ARG A 67 6.86 -18.92 20.81
C ARG A 67 5.43 -18.91 21.33
N LYS A 68 5.17 -18.16 22.41
CA LYS A 68 3.82 -18.03 22.99
C LYS A 68 2.83 -17.44 21.98
N MET A 69 3.25 -16.44 21.21
CA MET A 69 2.45 -15.85 20.14
C MET A 69 2.13 -16.87 19.05
N PHE A 70 3.12 -17.61 18.57
CA PHE A 70 2.92 -18.64 17.54
C PHE A 70 1.96 -19.73 18.02
N ASP A 71 2.13 -20.22 19.25
CA ASP A 71 1.26 -21.24 19.82
C ASP A 71 -0.18 -20.71 19.97
N ALA A 72 -0.34 -19.46 20.39
CA ALA A 72 -1.64 -18.84 20.53
C ALA A 72 -2.35 -18.63 19.17
N LEU A 73 -1.64 -18.14 18.15
CA LEU A 73 -2.17 -17.96 16.79
C LEU A 73 -2.57 -19.30 16.17
N LYS A 74 -1.72 -20.33 16.30
CA LYS A 74 -2.06 -21.71 15.87
C LYS A 74 -3.29 -22.24 16.61
N GLY A 75 -3.39 -22.02 17.93
CA GLY A 75 -4.55 -22.40 18.74
C GLY A 75 -5.86 -21.73 18.31
N MET A 76 -5.79 -20.57 17.64
CA MET A 76 -6.92 -19.87 17.03
C MET A 76 -7.24 -20.35 15.60
N GLY A 77 -6.50 -21.33 15.08
CA GLY A 77 -6.68 -21.85 13.72
C GLY A 77 -6.02 -21.00 12.64
N ILE A 78 -5.14 -20.08 13.01
CA ILE A 78 -4.39 -19.25 12.06
C ILE A 78 -3.15 -20.02 11.58
N ASP A 79 -3.03 -20.17 10.26
CA ASP A 79 -1.84 -20.75 9.63
C ASP A 79 -0.69 -19.71 9.65
N VAL A 80 0.17 -19.82 10.66
CA VAL A 80 1.29 -18.88 10.86
C VAL A 80 2.34 -18.97 9.75
N GLU A 81 2.47 -20.10 9.06
CA GLU A 81 3.45 -20.25 7.98
C GLU A 81 3.04 -19.47 6.74
N LYS A 82 1.75 -19.32 6.50
CA LYS A 82 1.21 -18.57 5.36
C LYS A 82 0.90 -17.12 5.68
N ASN A 83 0.45 -16.87 6.90
CA ASN A 83 -0.17 -15.58 7.24
C ASN A 83 0.70 -14.70 8.14
N LEU A 84 1.80 -15.21 8.69
CA LEU A 84 2.70 -14.43 9.53
C LEU A 84 4.06 -14.27 8.83
N THR A 85 4.48 -13.03 8.64
CA THR A 85 5.77 -12.69 8.04
C THR A 85 6.57 -11.87 9.02
N THR A 86 7.88 -12.15 9.14
CA THR A 86 8.79 -11.30 9.91
C THR A 86 9.15 -10.09 9.06
N SER A 87 8.84 -8.90 9.54
CA SER A 87 9.09 -7.64 8.82
C SER A 87 10.46 -7.06 9.17
N ASP A 88 10.86 -7.11 10.44
CA ASP A 88 12.15 -6.61 10.90
C ASP A 88 12.65 -7.33 12.16
N ILE A 89 13.98 -7.37 12.32
CA ILE A 89 14.66 -7.85 13.53
C ILE A 89 15.69 -6.80 13.89
N SER A 90 15.50 -6.14 15.04
CA SER A 90 16.41 -5.12 15.51
C SER A 90 16.90 -5.41 16.93
N SER A 91 18.14 -4.99 17.23
CA SER A 91 18.69 -4.96 18.59
C SER A 91 19.22 -3.57 18.88
N ASN A 92 18.62 -2.91 19.85
CA ASN A 92 18.98 -1.56 20.25
C ASN A 92 19.76 -1.56 21.57
N PHE A 93 20.89 -0.83 21.59
CA PHE A 93 21.64 -0.58 22.80
C PHE A 93 21.06 0.64 23.53
N LYS A 94 20.45 0.45 24.70
CA LYS A 94 20.13 1.55 25.61
C LYS A 94 21.25 1.71 26.65
N ASN A 95 21.87 2.89 26.64
CA ASN A 95 22.82 3.26 27.69
C ASN A 95 22.05 3.90 28.84
N TYR A 96 21.98 3.22 29.98
CA TYR A 96 21.51 3.81 31.23
C TYR A 96 22.68 4.35 32.02
N PHE A 97 22.62 5.61 32.43
CA PHE A 97 23.69 6.30 33.16
C PHE A 97 24.08 5.61 34.47
N LEU A 98 23.24 4.76 35.06
CA LEU A 98 23.44 4.08 36.35
C LEU A 98 23.43 2.55 36.25
N LYS A 99 23.11 1.90 35.13
CA LYS A 99 22.92 0.43 35.06
C LYS A 99 23.74 -0.30 34.01
N GLY A 100 24.63 0.36 33.28
CA GLY A 100 25.40 -0.27 32.20
C GLY A 100 24.65 -0.41 30.89
N LYS A 101 25.29 -1.08 29.93
CA LYS A 101 24.72 -1.34 28.57
C LYS A 101 23.74 -2.51 28.66
N GLU A 102 22.49 -2.26 28.35
CA GLU A 102 21.48 -3.29 28.20
C GLU A 102 21.13 -3.39 26.70
N VAL A 103 21.19 -4.60 26.16
CA VAL A 103 20.80 -4.87 24.75
C VAL A 103 19.33 -5.26 24.79
N LEU A 104 18.47 -4.43 24.23
CA LEU A 104 17.06 -4.73 24.07
C LEU A 104 16.82 -5.24 22.66
N LYS A 105 16.29 -6.44 22.56
CA LYS A 105 15.89 -7.03 21.29
C LYS A 105 14.44 -6.66 21.00
N SER A 106 14.14 -6.44 19.72
CA SER A 106 12.79 -6.36 19.23
C SER A 106 12.66 -7.09 17.89
N LYS A 107 11.49 -7.66 17.65
CA LYS A 107 11.12 -8.27 16.38
C LYS A 107 9.77 -7.75 15.96
N GLU A 108 9.63 -7.47 14.66
CA GLU A 108 8.40 -7.01 14.06
C GLU A 108 7.84 -8.07 13.12
N TYR A 109 6.53 -8.29 13.22
CA TYR A 109 5.78 -9.24 12.42
C TYR A 109 4.61 -8.56 11.75
N MET A 110 4.27 -9.05 10.56
CA MET A 110 3.05 -8.72 9.87
C MET A 110 2.16 -9.97 9.80
N LEU A 111 0.99 -9.89 10.44
CA LEU A 111 0.00 -10.96 10.44
C LEU A 111 -1.17 -10.59 9.53
N LYS A 112 -1.49 -11.47 8.58
CA LYS A 112 -2.69 -11.35 7.74
C LYS A 112 -3.83 -12.16 8.33
N VAL A 113 -5.00 -11.54 8.49
CA VAL A 113 -6.25 -12.21 8.88
C VAL A 113 -7.38 -11.81 7.92
N SER A 114 -8.43 -12.64 7.83
CA SER A 114 -9.47 -12.51 6.82
C SER A 114 -10.64 -11.61 7.21
N ASP A 115 -10.81 -11.32 8.50
CA ASP A 115 -11.97 -10.59 8.99
C ASP A 115 -11.72 -9.86 10.33
N ALA A 116 -12.56 -8.86 10.61
CA ALA A 116 -12.44 -8.01 11.78
C ALA A 116 -12.67 -8.76 13.11
N VAL A 117 -13.47 -9.82 13.11
CA VAL A 117 -13.73 -10.62 14.32
C VAL A 117 -12.48 -11.38 14.71
N THR A 118 -11.84 -12.00 13.73
CA THR A 118 -10.56 -12.69 13.92
C THR A 118 -9.47 -11.69 14.36
N ALA A 119 -9.39 -10.51 13.73
CA ALA A 119 -8.47 -9.45 14.14
C ALA A 119 -8.67 -9.06 15.62
N SER A 120 -9.91 -8.83 16.04
CA SER A 120 -10.23 -8.50 17.44
C SER A 120 -9.79 -9.59 18.43
N LYS A 121 -10.02 -10.87 18.08
CA LYS A 121 -9.56 -12.00 18.91
C LYS A 121 -8.03 -12.06 19.00
N VAL A 122 -7.34 -11.77 17.90
CA VAL A 122 -5.86 -11.68 17.87
C VAL A 122 -5.39 -10.59 18.83
N PHE A 123 -5.93 -9.37 18.76
CA PHE A 123 -5.54 -8.29 19.67
C PHE A 123 -5.72 -8.66 21.14
N MET A 124 -6.90 -9.20 21.50
CA MET A 124 -7.13 -9.66 22.89
C MET A 124 -6.12 -10.71 23.31
N LYS A 125 -5.80 -11.64 22.41
CA LYS A 125 -4.86 -12.71 22.74
C LYS A 125 -3.42 -12.21 22.87
N LEU A 126 -3.01 -11.24 22.06
CA LEU A 126 -1.70 -10.59 22.18
C LEU A 126 -1.58 -9.82 23.51
N GLU A 127 -2.65 -9.12 23.91
CA GLU A 127 -2.72 -8.41 25.19
C GLU A 127 -2.58 -9.38 26.37
N ASP A 128 -3.28 -10.52 26.36
CA ASP A 128 -3.14 -11.59 27.38
C ASP A 128 -1.70 -12.10 27.52
N LEU A 129 -0.94 -12.08 26.42
CA LEU A 129 0.47 -12.49 26.40
C LEU A 129 1.44 -11.37 26.82
N GLY A 130 0.94 -10.17 27.05
CA GLY A 130 1.74 -8.99 27.35
C GLY A 130 2.40 -8.36 26.12
N ILE A 131 1.90 -8.66 24.92
CA ILE A 131 2.32 -8.06 23.67
C ILE A 131 1.32 -6.93 23.34
N SER A 132 1.62 -5.72 23.82
CA SER A 132 0.70 -4.57 23.69
C SER A 132 1.01 -3.67 22.49
N ASN A 133 2.16 -3.83 21.86
CA ASN A 133 2.56 -3.02 20.71
C ASN A 133 2.09 -3.69 19.41
N SER A 134 0.78 -3.61 19.17
CA SER A 134 0.14 -4.14 17.97
C SER A 134 -0.89 -3.16 17.41
N SER A 135 -1.01 -3.09 16.09
CA SER A 135 -1.93 -2.19 15.39
C SER A 135 -2.35 -2.75 14.03
N ILE A 136 -3.48 -2.29 13.51
CA ILE A 136 -3.79 -2.52 12.10
C ILE A 136 -2.87 -1.64 11.27
N ASP A 137 -2.08 -2.25 10.40
CA ASP A 137 -1.21 -1.55 9.46
C ASP A 137 -2.03 -1.04 8.27
N HIS A 138 -2.69 -1.96 7.58
CA HIS A 138 -3.61 -1.63 6.49
C HIS A 138 -4.67 -2.73 6.32
N VAL A 139 -5.64 -2.45 5.49
CA VAL A 139 -6.65 -3.41 5.04
C VAL A 139 -6.65 -3.45 3.52
N ASP A 140 -6.96 -4.62 2.94
CA ASP A 140 -7.02 -4.80 1.51
C ASP A 140 -8.21 -5.69 1.11
N TYR A 141 -8.46 -5.76 -0.17
CA TYR A 141 -9.48 -6.59 -0.77
C TYR A 141 -8.84 -7.51 -1.81
N SER A 142 -8.90 -8.82 -1.59
CA SER A 142 -8.19 -9.83 -2.39
C SER A 142 -8.51 -9.77 -3.90
N ARG A 143 -9.72 -9.26 -4.27
CA ARG A 143 -10.15 -9.09 -5.67
C ARG A 143 -10.14 -7.62 -6.11
N MET A 144 -9.23 -6.80 -5.59
CA MET A 144 -9.16 -5.38 -5.89
C MET A 144 -8.99 -5.09 -7.38
N GLU A 145 -8.14 -5.83 -8.07
CA GLU A 145 -7.91 -5.62 -9.51
C GLU A 145 -9.14 -6.00 -10.36
N GLU A 146 -9.84 -7.05 -9.99
CA GLU A 146 -11.10 -7.43 -10.64
C GLU A 146 -12.15 -6.33 -10.46
N MET A 147 -12.27 -5.81 -9.25
CA MET A 147 -13.19 -4.72 -8.94
C MET A 147 -12.84 -3.42 -9.67
N LYS A 148 -11.55 -3.06 -9.73
CA LYS A 148 -11.08 -1.90 -10.52
C LYS A 148 -11.43 -2.05 -12.00
N ASN A 149 -11.27 -3.24 -12.58
CA ASN A 149 -11.63 -3.49 -13.97
C ASN A 149 -13.14 -3.36 -14.21
N LEU A 150 -13.96 -3.85 -13.29
CA LEU A 150 -15.40 -3.68 -13.35
C LEU A 150 -15.79 -2.19 -13.29
N MET A 151 -15.16 -1.41 -12.40
CA MET A 151 -15.43 0.02 -12.27
C MET A 151 -14.98 0.80 -13.51
N ARG A 152 -13.84 0.44 -14.13
CA ARG A 152 -13.40 1.03 -15.41
C ARG A 152 -14.42 0.79 -16.51
N SER A 153 -14.97 -0.42 -16.61
CA SER A 153 -16.02 -0.73 -17.58
C SER A 153 -17.28 0.12 -17.35
N ARG A 154 -17.76 0.19 -16.11
CA ARG A 154 -18.92 1.02 -15.75
C ARG A 154 -18.68 2.51 -16.00
N ALA A 155 -17.48 3.01 -15.73
CA ALA A 155 -17.12 4.40 -16.02
C ALA A 155 -17.16 4.71 -17.51
N MET A 156 -16.69 3.79 -18.37
CA MET A 156 -16.78 3.93 -19.83
C MET A 156 -18.23 3.92 -20.32
N GLU A 157 -19.09 3.04 -19.78
CA GLU A 157 -20.51 3.02 -20.08
C GLU A 157 -21.21 4.33 -19.69
N ASN A 158 -20.87 4.86 -18.53
CA ASN A 158 -21.39 6.15 -18.05
C ASN A 158 -20.94 7.31 -18.94
N ALA A 159 -19.65 7.35 -19.33
CA ALA A 159 -19.15 8.35 -20.26
C ALA A 159 -19.90 8.28 -21.63
N LYS A 160 -20.09 7.07 -22.16
CA LYS A 160 -20.83 6.86 -23.40
C LYS A 160 -22.27 7.36 -23.28
N ALA A 161 -22.97 7.04 -22.20
CA ALA A 161 -24.33 7.50 -21.97
C ALA A 161 -24.42 9.03 -21.89
N ARG A 162 -23.46 9.68 -21.23
CA ARG A 162 -23.37 11.15 -21.16
C ARG A 162 -23.11 11.77 -22.54
N ALA A 163 -22.21 11.19 -23.32
CA ALA A 163 -21.94 11.66 -24.66
C ALA A 163 -23.20 11.60 -25.54
N LEU A 164 -23.93 10.48 -25.51
CA LEU A 164 -25.18 10.31 -26.26
C LEU A 164 -26.30 11.26 -25.80
N ALA A 165 -26.30 11.71 -24.57
CA ALA A 165 -27.29 12.66 -24.06
C ALA A 165 -26.98 14.11 -24.48
N LEU A 166 -25.79 14.40 -25.00
CA LEU A 166 -25.34 15.71 -25.45
C LEU A 166 -25.44 15.87 -26.99
N THR A 167 -25.73 14.80 -27.72
CA THR A 167 -25.92 14.75 -29.18
C THR A 167 -27.39 14.65 -29.55
#